data_e80e8adc95133111020f8a3c145752f3
#
_entry.id   e80e8adc95133111020f8a3c145752f3
#
_cell.length_a   1.000
_cell.length_b   1.000
_cell.length_c   1.000
_cell.angle_alpha   90.00
_cell.angle_beta   90.00
_cell.angle_gamma   90.00
#
_symmetry.space_group_name_H-M   'P 1'
#
loop_
_entity.id
_entity.type
_entity.pdbx_description
1 polymer ?
#
loop_
_entity_poly.entity_id
_entity_poly.type
_entity_poly.pdbx_seq_one_letter_code
_entity_poly.pdbx_strand_id
1 'polypeptide(L)'
;MINNVKYIIGKHLNISVCLLFALFSCLIILPYLHGPAYIHQEGWDGRFHLARVAESYLNLSHGHLNQAIPSVMTKTFGSFGYPQNLFYPLITMLPEVLLHIIFGNAYGGYLAFIALIFFSTFMSMYICTLKITKSRFIALLSSALYGLSHFAISITLFYRSFGGSFIFIFMPIAFYGMYQIALKDHKKWWIMSLGVAGLILCDLPDAVVVVLMLVFSFSMTFTVKEAKNIKLTRIVKLIYAGMLSALLSAFFLAPLLQNLLFVKNISVNKLLLSNTVLPTLSVFLTDKLASYSLGLSGLIVVFFVINGWNKFHPALKYLSVVLLINLILVTNIFPWPIFDKYLGFVQFVGRFLYTATFISAFLGAIAIANIVENRKSRYLLVTLFCSIGLLSVTSLNFSIKRNPNGNAVNIVSWDDFQNATLNNYVYDYLPHNAFKIKDKLEQHSIPLMNPKKEIQQTRWTTGYDSIHYRINSVQKYTDVVLPNIFYPGFTVYVNGEKMPEKYNKNNAIVVPIEKGISKIDVKYVKTPVQIISFWISVIALLTLIVLKNKKLTKLLPLFKKH
;
A
#
# COMPACT_ATOMS: atom_id res chain seq x y z
N MET A 1 -1.71 21.09 -19.60
CA MET A 1 -1.10 20.21 -18.60
C MET A 1 0.39 20.01 -18.86
N ILE A 2 0.80 19.54 -20.03
CA ILE A 2 2.20 19.28 -20.43
C ILE A 2 3.11 20.52 -20.28
N ASN A 3 2.65 21.72 -20.70
CA ASN A 3 3.46 22.94 -20.59
C ASN A 3 3.56 23.49 -19.16
N ASN A 4 2.56 23.26 -18.28
CA ASN A 4 2.65 23.62 -16.87
C ASN A 4 3.49 22.61 -16.10
N VAL A 5 3.46 21.35 -16.46
CA VAL A 5 4.37 20.32 -15.92
C VAL A 5 5.80 20.62 -16.40
N LYS A 6 6.03 20.96 -17.66
CA LYS A 6 7.34 21.41 -18.16
C LYS A 6 7.84 22.69 -17.46
N TYR A 7 6.96 23.64 -17.18
CA TYR A 7 7.34 24.88 -16.47
C TYR A 7 7.69 24.62 -15.00
N ILE A 8 6.93 23.74 -14.31
CA ILE A 8 7.20 23.35 -12.92
C ILE A 8 8.48 22.50 -12.85
N ILE A 9 8.64 21.54 -13.76
CA ILE A 9 9.81 20.68 -13.85
C ILE A 9 11.03 21.50 -14.28
N GLY A 10 10.93 22.32 -15.34
CA GLY A 10 12.07 23.03 -15.93
C GLY A 10 12.70 24.09 -15.04
N LYS A 11 11.96 24.65 -14.08
CA LYS A 11 12.49 25.71 -13.20
C LYS A 11 13.16 25.18 -11.93
N HIS A 12 12.83 23.94 -11.50
CA HIS A 12 13.24 23.42 -10.19
C HIS A 12 13.85 22.01 -10.23
N LEU A 13 13.67 21.26 -11.29
CA LEU A 13 14.22 19.92 -11.45
C LEU A 13 15.38 19.93 -12.43
N ASN A 14 16.60 19.82 -11.94
CA ASN A 14 17.77 19.56 -12.78
C ASN A 14 17.74 18.10 -13.23
N ILE A 15 17.99 17.84 -14.50
CA ILE A 15 18.21 16.49 -15.07
C ILE A 15 19.21 15.71 -14.20
N SER A 16 20.25 16.41 -13.67
CA SER A 16 21.23 15.84 -12.76
C SER A 16 20.63 15.21 -11.48
N VAL A 17 19.55 15.79 -10.93
CA VAL A 17 18.87 15.24 -9.75
C VAL A 17 18.10 13.98 -10.12
N CYS A 18 17.43 13.97 -11.28
CA CYS A 18 16.74 12.79 -11.76
C CYS A 18 17.72 11.64 -12.02
N LEU A 19 18.86 11.93 -12.67
CA LEU A 19 19.91 10.95 -12.91
C LEU A 19 20.53 10.43 -11.62
N LEU A 20 20.76 11.30 -10.63
CA LEU A 20 21.27 10.91 -9.31
C LEU A 20 20.32 9.95 -8.60
N PHE A 21 19.02 10.25 -8.58
CA PHE A 21 18.02 9.38 -7.94
C PHE A 21 17.79 8.08 -8.71
N ALA A 22 17.85 8.11 -10.04
CA ALA A 22 17.84 6.90 -10.86
C ALA A 22 19.06 6.02 -10.55
N LEU A 23 20.27 6.62 -10.45
CA LEU A 23 21.49 5.91 -10.06
C LEU A 23 21.34 5.28 -8.67
N PHE A 24 20.88 6.01 -7.65
CA PHE A 24 20.67 5.43 -6.32
C PHE A 24 19.65 4.29 -6.34
N SER A 25 18.57 4.43 -7.08
CA SER A 25 17.57 3.38 -7.23
C SER A 25 18.15 2.12 -7.89
N CYS A 26 19.01 2.28 -8.90
CA CYS A 26 19.73 1.17 -9.51
C CYS A 26 20.75 0.55 -8.55
N LEU A 27 21.50 1.35 -7.77
CA LEU A 27 22.45 0.84 -6.78
C LEU A 27 21.76 0.01 -5.69
N ILE A 28 20.54 0.37 -5.29
CA ILE A 28 19.75 -0.39 -4.32
C ILE A 28 19.41 -1.79 -4.84
N ILE A 29 19.08 -1.94 -6.12
CA ILE A 29 18.74 -3.23 -6.72
C ILE A 29 19.96 -4.00 -7.22
N LEU A 30 21.13 -3.37 -7.34
CA LEU A 30 22.35 -3.97 -7.89
C LEU A 30 22.74 -5.31 -7.20
N PRO A 31 22.67 -5.46 -5.86
CA PRO A 31 22.99 -6.73 -5.19
C PRO A 31 22.09 -7.89 -5.62
N TYR A 32 20.92 -7.60 -6.18
CA TYR A 32 19.91 -8.58 -6.61
C TYR A 32 20.04 -8.95 -8.09
N LEU A 33 20.87 -8.24 -8.88
CA LEU A 33 21.09 -8.55 -10.30
C LEU A 33 21.96 -9.80 -10.51
N HIS A 34 22.83 -10.13 -9.57
CA HIS A 34 23.80 -11.21 -9.67
C HIS A 34 23.41 -12.40 -8.80
N GLY A 35 22.41 -13.13 -9.21
CA GLY A 35 22.03 -14.37 -8.54
C GLY A 35 20.52 -14.52 -8.37
N PRO A 36 20.08 -15.70 -7.91
CA PRO A 36 18.67 -15.94 -7.67
C PRO A 36 18.12 -14.96 -6.64
N ALA A 37 16.99 -14.36 -6.94
CA ALA A 37 16.24 -13.60 -5.96
C ALA A 37 15.67 -14.56 -4.93
N TYR A 38 16.28 -14.60 -3.78
CA TYR A 38 15.66 -15.25 -2.64
C TYR A 38 14.52 -14.37 -2.12
N ILE A 39 13.29 -14.74 -2.41
CA ILE A 39 12.15 -14.19 -1.71
C ILE A 39 12.06 -14.94 -0.40
N HIS A 40 12.44 -14.27 0.70
CA HIS A 40 12.30 -14.83 2.02
C HIS A 40 10.84 -15.23 2.29
N GLN A 41 10.62 -16.44 2.79
CA GLN A 41 9.29 -16.90 3.17
C GLN A 41 8.72 -16.10 4.34
N GLU A 42 9.56 -15.46 5.15
CA GLU A 42 9.14 -14.66 6.31
C GLU A 42 8.48 -13.32 5.93
N GLY A 43 8.67 -12.83 4.71
CA GLY A 43 7.94 -11.67 4.20
C GLY A 43 6.53 -12.06 3.75
N TRP A 44 5.59 -12.22 4.67
CA TRP A 44 4.19 -12.59 4.42
C TRP A 44 3.52 -11.74 3.33
N ASP A 45 3.76 -10.43 3.34
CA ASP A 45 3.19 -9.49 2.39
C ASP A 45 3.70 -9.72 0.95
N GLY A 46 4.97 -10.07 0.79
CA GLY A 46 5.57 -10.27 -0.52
C GLY A 46 4.83 -11.32 -1.35
N ARG A 47 4.53 -12.50 -0.77
CA ARG A 47 3.82 -13.57 -1.47
C ARG A 47 2.39 -13.19 -1.83
N PHE A 48 1.73 -12.56 -0.90
CA PHE A 48 0.40 -12.03 -1.07
C PHE A 48 0.31 -11.08 -2.27
N HIS A 49 1.24 -10.13 -2.37
CA HIS A 49 1.28 -9.19 -3.48
C HIS A 49 1.68 -9.87 -4.80
N LEU A 50 2.65 -10.77 -4.77
CA LEU A 50 3.12 -11.47 -5.94
C LEU A 50 2.03 -12.38 -6.54
N ALA A 51 1.21 -13.03 -5.72
CA ALA A 51 0.06 -13.82 -6.21
C ALA A 51 -0.97 -12.93 -6.94
N ARG A 52 -1.23 -11.72 -6.44
CA ARG A 52 -2.11 -10.74 -7.10
C ARG A 52 -1.56 -10.27 -8.44
N VAL A 53 -0.26 -9.99 -8.49
CA VAL A 53 0.45 -9.62 -9.73
C VAL A 53 0.40 -10.76 -10.73
N ALA A 54 0.66 -11.99 -10.29
CA ALA A 54 0.65 -13.18 -11.12
C ALA A 54 -0.70 -13.37 -11.83
N GLU A 55 -1.81 -13.28 -11.10
CA GLU A 55 -3.14 -13.43 -11.71
C GLU A 55 -3.46 -12.31 -12.69
N SER A 56 -3.14 -11.06 -12.36
CA SER A 56 -3.32 -9.93 -13.27
C SER A 56 -2.44 -10.04 -14.53
N TYR A 57 -1.20 -10.49 -14.38
CA TYR A 57 -0.32 -10.75 -15.52
C TYR A 57 -0.86 -11.84 -16.42
N LEU A 58 -1.31 -12.99 -15.85
CA LEU A 58 -1.91 -14.08 -16.62
C LEU A 58 -3.13 -13.61 -17.41
N ASN A 59 -4.01 -12.83 -16.78
CA ASN A 59 -5.20 -12.32 -17.44
C ASN A 59 -4.84 -11.40 -18.62
N LEU A 60 -3.89 -10.50 -18.44
CA LEU A 60 -3.43 -9.58 -19.49
C LEU A 60 -2.68 -10.30 -20.62
N SER A 61 -1.78 -11.23 -20.31
CA SER A 61 -0.99 -11.96 -21.29
C SER A 61 -1.85 -12.85 -22.19
N HIS A 62 -3.02 -13.31 -21.70
CA HIS A 62 -4.00 -14.06 -22.51
C HIS A 62 -5.07 -13.16 -23.15
N GLY A 63 -4.91 -11.83 -23.14
CA GLY A 63 -5.80 -10.88 -23.81
C GLY A 63 -7.10 -10.56 -23.06
N HIS A 64 -7.23 -10.97 -21.81
CA HIS A 64 -8.43 -10.74 -21.00
C HIS A 64 -8.40 -9.37 -20.31
N LEU A 65 -8.49 -8.28 -21.11
CA LEU A 65 -8.39 -6.90 -20.61
C LEU A 65 -9.46 -6.54 -19.56
N ASN A 66 -10.66 -7.11 -19.67
CA ASN A 66 -11.74 -6.87 -18.71
C ASN A 66 -11.45 -7.46 -17.33
N GLN A 67 -10.60 -8.47 -17.27
CA GLN A 67 -10.11 -9.14 -16.06
C GLN A 67 -8.64 -8.80 -15.75
N ALA A 68 -8.10 -7.77 -16.36
CA ALA A 68 -6.74 -7.28 -16.06
C ALA A 68 -6.52 -7.02 -14.57
N ILE A 69 -7.60 -6.61 -13.90
CA ILE A 69 -7.67 -6.45 -12.44
C ILE A 69 -8.83 -7.30 -11.95
N PRO A 70 -8.59 -8.59 -11.63
CA PRO A 70 -9.64 -9.48 -11.16
C PRO A 70 -10.17 -9.03 -9.80
N SER A 71 -11.48 -9.08 -9.61
CA SER A 71 -12.09 -8.83 -8.31
C SER A 71 -11.91 -10.01 -7.36
N VAL A 72 -11.94 -11.22 -7.92
CA VAL A 72 -11.77 -12.49 -7.21
C VAL A 72 -10.66 -13.31 -7.85
N MET A 73 -9.92 -14.06 -7.03
CA MET A 73 -8.79 -14.87 -7.46
C MET A 73 -9.27 -16.27 -7.88
N THR A 74 -9.13 -16.59 -9.15
CA THR A 74 -9.53 -17.88 -9.75
C THR A 74 -8.36 -18.70 -10.27
N LYS A 75 -7.15 -18.12 -10.29
CA LYS A 75 -5.89 -18.76 -10.71
C LYS A 75 -4.88 -18.89 -9.59
N THR A 76 -5.01 -18.05 -8.56
CA THR A 76 -4.17 -18.01 -7.37
C THR A 76 -5.03 -18.16 -6.12
N PHE A 77 -4.46 -18.11 -4.91
CA PHE A 77 -5.18 -18.23 -3.64
C PHE A 77 -6.12 -19.44 -3.59
N GLY A 78 -5.61 -20.62 -3.93
CA GLY A 78 -6.39 -21.86 -3.93
C GLY A 78 -7.47 -21.91 -5.00
N SER A 79 -7.55 -20.92 -5.90
CA SER A 79 -8.43 -20.88 -7.07
C SER A 79 -9.94 -21.01 -6.80
N PHE A 80 -10.38 -20.81 -5.55
CA PHE A 80 -11.80 -20.94 -5.18
C PHE A 80 -12.60 -19.62 -5.24
N GLY A 81 -12.04 -18.58 -5.89
CA GLY A 81 -12.70 -17.27 -6.01
C GLY A 81 -12.47 -16.38 -4.77
N TYR A 82 -11.27 -16.38 -4.20
CA TYR A 82 -10.94 -15.55 -3.06
C TYR A 82 -10.99 -14.05 -3.41
N PRO A 83 -11.73 -13.20 -2.65
CA PRO A 83 -12.08 -11.84 -3.07
C PRO A 83 -11.01 -10.79 -2.68
N GLN A 84 -9.75 -11.13 -2.89
CA GLN A 84 -8.60 -10.37 -2.41
C GLN A 84 -8.63 -8.89 -2.81
N ASN A 85 -8.90 -8.61 -4.06
CA ASN A 85 -8.86 -7.26 -4.61
C ASN A 85 -10.09 -6.40 -4.23
N LEU A 86 -11.08 -6.96 -3.52
CA LEU A 86 -12.18 -6.21 -2.93
C LEU A 86 -11.81 -5.61 -1.57
N PHE A 87 -10.77 -6.14 -0.93
CA PHE A 87 -10.33 -5.74 0.42
C PHE A 87 -8.98 -5.02 0.44
N TYR A 88 -8.19 -5.13 -0.63
CA TYR A 88 -6.87 -4.52 -0.70
C TYR A 88 -6.71 -3.66 -1.96
N PRO A 89 -6.12 -2.44 -1.86
CA PRO A 89 -6.03 -1.53 -2.99
C PRO A 89 -5.24 -2.10 -4.17
N LEU A 90 -5.68 -1.74 -5.37
CA LEU A 90 -5.17 -2.28 -6.63
C LEU A 90 -4.00 -1.49 -7.21
N ILE A 91 -3.93 -0.20 -6.89
CA ILE A 91 -3.02 0.74 -7.56
C ILE A 91 -1.54 0.39 -7.33
N THR A 92 -1.24 -0.28 -6.21
CA THR A 92 0.13 -0.62 -5.83
C THR A 92 0.73 -1.77 -6.64
N MET A 93 -0.10 -2.64 -7.22
CA MET A 93 0.38 -3.78 -8.02
C MET A 93 0.47 -3.47 -9.52
N LEU A 94 -0.34 -2.51 -10.03
CA LEU A 94 -0.40 -2.22 -11.46
C LEU A 94 0.95 -1.84 -12.09
N PRO A 95 1.81 -1.02 -11.46
CA PRO A 95 3.11 -0.71 -12.02
C PRO A 95 3.99 -1.94 -12.19
N GLU A 96 3.93 -2.91 -11.25
CA GLU A 96 4.70 -4.15 -11.38
C GLU A 96 4.17 -5.03 -12.52
N VAL A 97 2.85 -5.19 -12.63
CA VAL A 97 2.23 -5.94 -13.74
C VAL A 97 2.69 -5.37 -15.10
N LEU A 98 2.67 -4.05 -15.24
CA LEU A 98 3.13 -3.39 -16.46
C LEU A 98 4.63 -3.59 -16.73
N LEU A 99 5.46 -3.47 -15.70
CA LEU A 99 6.90 -3.71 -15.81
C LEU A 99 7.20 -5.18 -16.10
N HIS A 100 6.46 -6.12 -15.54
CA HIS A 100 6.56 -7.53 -15.85
C HIS A 100 6.30 -7.79 -17.35
N ILE A 101 5.26 -7.16 -17.92
CA ILE A 101 4.97 -7.24 -19.37
C ILE A 101 6.11 -6.63 -20.19
N ILE A 102 6.61 -5.45 -19.81
CA ILE A 102 7.68 -4.73 -20.53
C ILE A 102 8.99 -5.52 -20.52
N PHE A 103 9.38 -6.09 -19.39
CA PHE A 103 10.63 -6.84 -19.27
C PHE A 103 10.54 -8.28 -19.78
N GLY A 104 9.32 -8.80 -20.00
CA GLY A 104 9.09 -10.16 -20.47
C GLY A 104 9.43 -11.26 -19.45
N ASN A 105 9.77 -10.89 -18.20
CA ASN A 105 10.02 -11.83 -17.12
C ASN A 105 9.65 -11.23 -15.76
N ALA A 106 9.24 -12.09 -14.83
CA ALA A 106 8.76 -11.70 -13.50
C ALA A 106 9.84 -11.00 -12.68
N TYR A 107 11.07 -11.52 -12.74
CA TYR A 107 12.15 -11.02 -11.90
C TYR A 107 12.65 -9.64 -12.34
N GLY A 108 12.86 -9.45 -13.63
CA GLY A 108 13.24 -8.15 -14.19
C GLY A 108 12.17 -7.08 -13.93
N GLY A 109 10.90 -7.46 -14.10
CA GLY A 109 9.74 -6.60 -13.78
C GLY A 109 9.72 -6.18 -12.31
N TYR A 110 9.91 -7.15 -11.40
CA TYR A 110 9.96 -6.90 -9.97
C TYR A 110 11.13 -5.98 -9.57
N LEU A 111 12.35 -6.22 -10.08
CA LEU A 111 13.48 -5.34 -9.78
C LEU A 111 13.28 -3.92 -10.31
N ALA A 112 12.76 -3.78 -11.52
CA ALA A 112 12.41 -2.47 -12.08
C ALA A 112 11.32 -1.77 -11.25
N PHE A 113 10.36 -2.53 -10.72
CA PHE A 113 9.33 -2.02 -9.82
C PHE A 113 9.92 -1.48 -8.51
N ILE A 114 10.82 -2.23 -7.87
CA ILE A 114 11.53 -1.77 -6.66
C ILE A 114 12.32 -0.48 -6.94
N ALA A 115 13.05 -0.44 -8.06
CA ALA A 115 13.79 0.77 -8.46
C ALA A 115 12.84 1.96 -8.67
N LEU A 116 11.68 1.74 -9.27
CA LEU A 116 10.65 2.77 -9.48
C LEU A 116 10.09 3.31 -8.16
N ILE A 117 9.87 2.44 -7.16
CA ILE A 117 9.42 2.84 -5.82
C ILE A 117 10.46 3.77 -5.17
N PHE A 118 11.73 3.38 -5.13
CA PHE A 118 12.78 4.20 -4.54
C PHE A 118 12.96 5.52 -5.29
N PHE A 119 13.00 5.49 -6.62
CA PHE A 119 13.06 6.69 -7.44
C PHE A 119 11.90 7.65 -7.14
N SER A 120 10.69 7.13 -7.08
CA SER A 120 9.48 7.92 -6.79
C SER A 120 9.48 8.49 -5.37
N THR A 121 9.99 7.73 -4.40
CA THR A 121 10.16 8.15 -3.00
C THR A 121 11.15 9.32 -2.91
N PHE A 122 12.34 9.20 -3.52
CA PHE A 122 13.33 10.28 -3.56
C PHE A 122 12.75 11.52 -4.23
N MET A 123 12.11 11.36 -5.38
CA MET A 123 11.55 12.46 -6.14
C MET A 123 10.43 13.18 -5.41
N SER A 124 9.51 12.44 -4.80
CA SER A 124 8.41 13.00 -4.01
C SER A 124 8.93 13.84 -2.85
N MET A 125 9.84 13.28 -2.05
CA MET A 125 10.45 13.98 -0.91
C MET A 125 11.25 15.21 -1.36
N TYR A 126 12.04 15.09 -2.44
CA TYR A 126 12.80 16.20 -3.01
C TYR A 126 11.91 17.36 -3.43
N ILE A 127 10.91 17.08 -4.25
CA ILE A 127 10.02 18.11 -4.79
C ILE A 127 9.27 18.82 -3.67
N CYS A 128 8.73 18.09 -2.72
CA CYS A 128 7.96 18.64 -1.61
C CYS A 128 8.84 19.47 -0.68
N THR A 129 10.01 18.96 -0.29
CA THR A 129 10.96 19.69 0.56
C THR A 129 11.50 20.94 -0.14
N LEU A 130 11.84 20.85 -1.43
CA LEU A 130 12.30 22.01 -2.20
C LEU A 130 11.23 23.11 -2.27
N LYS A 131 9.97 22.74 -2.43
CA LYS A 131 8.85 23.70 -2.44
C LYS A 131 8.63 24.37 -1.09
N ILE A 132 8.92 23.68 0.03
CA ILE A 132 8.79 24.22 1.39
C ILE A 132 9.98 25.10 1.72
N THR A 133 11.22 24.60 1.55
CA THR A 133 12.44 25.22 2.07
C THR A 133 13.15 26.13 1.08
N LYS A 134 12.87 25.99 -0.22
CA LYS A 134 13.57 26.65 -1.34
C LYS A 134 15.07 26.34 -1.41
N SER A 135 15.55 25.38 -0.64
CA SER A 135 16.95 24.94 -0.58
C SER A 135 17.15 23.61 -1.28
N ARG A 136 17.97 23.58 -2.33
CA ARG A 136 18.33 22.34 -3.03
C ARG A 136 19.09 21.36 -2.12
N PHE A 137 19.98 21.89 -1.29
CA PHE A 137 20.74 21.07 -0.35
C PHE A 137 19.83 20.36 0.65
N ILE A 138 18.92 21.12 1.31
CA ILE A 138 17.97 20.53 2.27
C ILE A 138 17.08 19.49 1.56
N ALA A 139 16.64 19.77 0.33
CA ALA A 139 15.81 18.85 -0.44
C ALA A 139 16.55 17.55 -0.80
N LEU A 140 17.81 17.62 -1.24
CA LEU A 140 18.64 16.45 -1.52
C LEU A 140 18.91 15.62 -0.27
N LEU A 141 19.32 16.28 0.81
CA LEU A 141 19.64 15.60 2.06
C LEU A 141 18.40 14.92 2.67
N SER A 142 17.25 15.63 2.69
CA SER A 142 16.01 15.02 3.19
C SER A 142 15.57 13.83 2.35
N SER A 143 15.77 13.88 1.03
CA SER A 143 15.45 12.74 0.15
C SER A 143 16.34 11.53 0.42
N ALA A 144 17.64 11.76 0.61
CA ALA A 144 18.58 10.69 0.96
C ALA A 144 18.25 10.08 2.33
N LEU A 145 18.04 10.93 3.36
CA LEU A 145 17.67 10.47 4.71
C LEU A 145 16.34 9.71 4.73
N TYR A 146 15.39 10.09 3.88
CA TYR A 146 14.07 9.47 3.82
C TYR A 146 14.07 8.17 3.04
N GLY A 147 14.53 8.20 1.79
CA GLY A 147 14.47 7.03 0.89
C GLY A 147 15.50 5.95 1.24
N LEU A 148 16.65 6.32 1.86
CA LEU A 148 17.65 5.39 2.37
C LEU A 148 17.53 5.13 3.87
N SER A 149 16.41 5.52 4.50
CA SER A 149 16.15 5.17 5.90
C SER A 149 16.06 3.65 6.07
N HIS A 150 16.51 3.16 7.21
CA HIS A 150 16.41 1.72 7.53
C HIS A 150 14.97 1.23 7.40
N PHE A 151 13.99 2.00 7.87
CA PHE A 151 12.57 1.63 7.79
C PHE A 151 12.06 1.52 6.34
N ALA A 152 12.40 2.48 5.46
CA ALA A 152 12.00 2.40 4.04
C ALA A 152 12.63 1.19 3.34
N ILE A 153 13.90 0.92 3.61
CA ILE A 153 14.61 -0.25 3.08
C ILE A 153 13.96 -1.55 3.59
N SER A 154 13.69 -1.65 4.89
CA SER A 154 13.07 -2.83 5.50
C SER A 154 11.67 -3.12 4.93
N ILE A 155 10.81 -2.11 4.85
CA ILE A 155 9.45 -2.27 4.30
C ILE A 155 9.51 -2.71 2.83
N THR A 156 10.39 -2.10 2.04
CA THR A 156 10.40 -2.32 0.58
C THR A 156 11.15 -3.59 0.18
N LEU A 157 12.30 -3.87 0.79
CA LEU A 157 13.16 -4.98 0.38
C LEU A 157 12.96 -6.25 1.21
N PHE A 158 12.70 -6.11 2.52
CA PHE A 158 12.54 -7.26 3.41
C PHE A 158 11.08 -7.70 3.52
N TYR A 159 10.20 -6.82 4.02
CA TYR A 159 8.78 -7.15 4.15
C TYR A 159 8.06 -7.24 2.81
N ARG A 160 8.55 -6.52 1.79
CA ARG A 160 7.96 -6.45 0.44
C ARG A 160 6.49 -6.08 0.48
N SER A 161 6.15 -5.20 1.42
CA SER A 161 4.83 -4.62 1.53
C SER A 161 4.67 -3.57 0.43
N PHE A 162 3.99 -3.91 -0.66
CA PHE A 162 3.79 -2.96 -1.77
C PHE A 162 3.02 -1.73 -1.30
N GLY A 163 1.93 -1.96 -0.55
CA GLY A 163 1.17 -0.86 0.03
C GLY A 163 2.03 0.03 0.91
N GLY A 164 2.73 -0.56 1.89
CA GLY A 164 3.62 0.15 2.78
C GLY A 164 4.74 0.92 2.06
N SER A 165 5.30 0.34 0.98
CA SER A 165 6.33 1.00 0.17
C SER A 165 5.81 2.25 -0.54
N PHE A 166 4.57 2.22 -1.04
CA PHE A 166 3.97 3.37 -1.71
C PHE A 166 3.57 4.49 -0.74
N ILE A 167 3.37 4.21 0.56
CA ILE A 167 3.17 5.24 1.60
C ILE A 167 4.31 6.27 1.56
N PHE A 168 5.56 5.82 1.36
CA PHE A 168 6.71 6.73 1.26
C PHE A 168 6.62 7.70 0.08
N ILE A 169 5.89 7.35 -0.99
CA ILE A 169 5.71 8.23 -2.15
C ILE A 169 4.66 9.31 -1.86
N PHE A 170 3.53 8.95 -1.27
CA PHE A 170 2.38 9.85 -1.13
C PHE A 170 2.41 10.69 0.15
N MET A 171 3.11 10.25 1.18
CA MET A 171 3.21 10.98 2.45
C MET A 171 3.84 12.38 2.31
N PRO A 172 4.97 12.59 1.58
CA PRO A 172 5.48 13.94 1.36
C PRO A 172 4.49 14.86 0.65
N ILE A 173 3.67 14.32 -0.28
CA ILE A 173 2.64 15.06 -1.02
C ILE A 173 1.53 15.50 -0.07
N ALA A 174 1.04 14.58 0.79
CA ALA A 174 0.01 14.86 1.78
C ALA A 174 0.50 15.93 2.79
N PHE A 175 1.73 15.79 3.28
CA PHE A 175 2.35 16.76 4.17
C PHE A 175 2.52 18.13 3.52
N TYR A 176 2.99 18.19 2.26
CA TYR A 176 3.09 19.46 1.53
C TYR A 176 1.72 20.11 1.33
N GLY A 177 0.69 19.32 1.04
CA GLY A 177 -0.69 19.81 0.95
C GLY A 177 -1.19 20.37 2.30
N MET A 178 -0.94 19.67 3.40
CA MET A 178 -1.23 20.12 4.77
C MET A 178 -0.49 21.44 5.07
N TYR A 179 0.80 21.53 4.75
CA TYR A 179 1.60 22.76 4.93
C TYR A 179 1.00 23.95 4.15
N GLN A 180 0.49 23.73 2.93
CA GLN A 180 -0.20 24.75 2.16
C GLN A 180 -1.46 25.24 2.87
N ILE A 181 -2.29 24.31 3.38
CA ILE A 181 -3.51 24.65 4.11
C ILE A 181 -3.16 25.39 5.41
N ALA A 182 -2.21 24.87 6.18
CA ALA A 182 -1.92 25.33 7.52
C ALA A 182 -1.18 26.68 7.58
N LEU A 183 -0.19 26.89 6.73
CA LEU A 183 0.77 27.99 6.88
C LEU A 183 0.97 28.86 5.63
N LYS A 184 0.42 28.44 4.47
CA LYS A 184 0.64 29.14 3.20
C LYS A 184 -0.68 29.42 2.47
N ASP A 185 -0.81 28.92 1.25
CA ASP A 185 -1.94 29.13 0.34
C ASP A 185 -2.99 28.02 0.50
N HIS A 186 -3.95 28.25 1.38
CA HIS A 186 -5.05 27.30 1.64
C HIS A 186 -5.90 26.98 0.38
N LYS A 187 -5.82 27.77 -0.69
CA LYS A 187 -6.47 27.45 -1.98
C LYS A 187 -5.85 26.23 -2.66
N LYS A 188 -4.68 25.79 -2.23
CA LYS A 188 -4.00 24.59 -2.73
C LYS A 188 -4.34 23.31 -1.93
N TRP A 189 -5.45 23.32 -1.20
CA TRP A 189 -5.95 22.18 -0.40
C TRP A 189 -6.04 20.86 -1.18
N TRP A 190 -6.32 20.92 -2.47
CA TRP A 190 -6.42 19.77 -3.36
C TRP A 190 -5.11 18.94 -3.45
N ILE A 191 -3.95 19.51 -3.14
CA ILE A 191 -2.68 18.76 -3.09
C ILE A 191 -2.71 17.75 -1.95
N MET A 192 -3.26 18.16 -0.79
CA MET A 192 -3.47 17.23 0.32
C MET A 192 -4.43 16.10 -0.08
N SER A 193 -5.49 16.43 -0.83
CA SER A 193 -6.45 15.42 -1.31
C SER A 193 -5.78 14.36 -2.17
N LEU A 194 -4.88 14.74 -3.08
CA LEU A 194 -4.13 13.79 -3.90
C LEU A 194 -3.19 12.92 -3.06
N GLY A 195 -2.49 13.52 -2.09
CA GLY A 195 -1.61 12.77 -1.19
C GLY A 195 -2.39 11.77 -0.34
N VAL A 196 -3.48 12.23 0.30
CA VAL A 196 -4.30 11.37 1.17
C VAL A 196 -5.04 10.28 0.37
N ALA A 197 -5.57 10.60 -0.82
CA ALA A 197 -6.16 9.59 -1.70
C ALA A 197 -5.10 8.53 -2.10
N GLY A 198 -3.88 8.98 -2.42
CA GLY A 198 -2.77 8.06 -2.68
C GLY A 198 -2.48 7.15 -1.49
N LEU A 199 -2.42 7.69 -0.26
CA LEU A 199 -2.23 6.90 0.96
C LEU A 199 -3.33 5.84 1.14
N ILE A 200 -4.62 6.23 0.99
CA ILE A 200 -5.76 5.31 1.08
C ILE A 200 -5.66 4.18 0.04
N LEU A 201 -5.20 4.50 -1.17
CA LEU A 201 -5.05 3.55 -2.26
C LEU A 201 -3.74 2.73 -2.20
N CYS A 202 -2.92 2.94 -1.17
CA CYS A 202 -1.73 2.13 -0.91
C CYS A 202 -2.01 1.05 0.13
N ASP A 203 -2.29 1.48 1.34
CA ASP A 203 -2.63 0.64 2.49
C ASP A 203 -3.54 1.41 3.43
N LEU A 204 -4.77 0.95 3.62
CA LEU A 204 -5.75 1.70 4.39
C LEU A 204 -5.40 1.85 5.88
N PRO A 205 -4.96 0.81 6.60
CA PRO A 205 -4.51 0.92 7.98
C PRO A 205 -3.33 1.89 8.17
N ASP A 206 -2.31 1.83 7.30
CA ASP A 206 -1.18 2.76 7.31
C ASP A 206 -1.64 4.19 7.04
N ALA A 207 -2.54 4.36 6.05
CA ALA A 207 -3.12 5.66 5.70
C ALA A 207 -3.85 6.30 6.88
N VAL A 208 -4.63 5.53 7.65
CA VAL A 208 -5.35 6.02 8.83
C VAL A 208 -4.37 6.59 9.85
N VAL A 209 -3.31 5.84 10.19
CA VAL A 209 -2.29 6.30 11.15
C VAL A 209 -1.59 7.57 10.67
N VAL A 210 -1.15 7.59 9.40
CA VAL A 210 -0.48 8.76 8.81
C VAL A 210 -1.41 9.98 8.79
N VAL A 211 -2.67 9.83 8.39
CA VAL A 211 -3.66 10.92 8.36
C VAL A 211 -3.95 11.45 9.76
N LEU A 212 -4.09 10.58 10.77
CA LEU A 212 -4.25 11.00 12.17
C LEU A 212 -3.07 11.86 12.63
N MET A 213 -1.84 11.46 12.30
CA MET A 213 -0.64 12.24 12.64
C MET A 213 -0.54 13.56 11.87
N LEU A 214 -1.01 13.59 10.61
CA LEU A 214 -1.11 14.83 9.83
C LEU A 214 -2.14 15.80 10.44
N VAL A 215 -3.33 15.31 10.81
CA VAL A 215 -4.36 16.12 11.48
C VAL A 215 -3.88 16.64 12.83
N PHE A 216 -3.18 15.80 13.59
CA PHE A 216 -2.55 16.20 14.84
C PHE A 216 -1.49 17.29 14.60
N SER A 217 -0.62 17.12 13.61
CA SER A 217 0.37 18.13 13.19
C SER A 217 -0.30 19.44 12.75
N PHE A 218 -1.43 19.36 12.06
CA PHE A 218 -2.22 20.52 11.65
C PHE A 218 -2.76 21.29 12.87
N SER A 219 -3.31 20.59 13.87
CA SER A 219 -3.84 21.24 15.08
C SER A 219 -2.77 22.04 15.83
N MET A 220 -1.54 21.55 15.87
CA MET A 220 -0.42 22.25 16.48
C MET A 220 -0.09 23.58 15.79
N THR A 221 -0.42 23.74 14.50
CA THR A 221 -0.14 25.00 13.78
C THR A 221 -0.99 26.18 14.26
N PHE A 222 -2.12 25.94 14.94
CA PHE A 222 -2.98 27.03 15.45
C PHE A 222 -2.33 27.85 16.57
N THR A 223 -1.25 27.37 17.16
CA THR A 223 -0.45 28.12 18.12
C THR A 223 0.54 29.08 17.44
N VAL A 224 0.78 28.91 16.13
CA VAL A 224 1.69 29.77 15.34
C VAL A 224 0.94 31.04 14.94
N LYS A 225 1.59 32.21 15.08
CA LYS A 225 0.98 33.53 14.82
C LYS A 225 0.39 33.64 13.41
N GLU A 226 1.09 33.11 12.41
CA GLU A 226 0.68 33.15 11.00
C GLU A 226 -0.60 32.36 10.71
N ALA A 227 -0.98 31.44 11.59
CA ALA A 227 -2.20 30.63 11.46
C ALA A 227 -3.43 31.24 12.16
N LYS A 228 -3.26 32.24 13.05
CA LYS A 228 -4.33 32.70 13.94
C LYS A 228 -5.52 33.34 13.23
N ASN A 229 -5.30 34.09 12.17
CA ASN A 229 -6.34 34.96 11.57
C ASN A 229 -7.31 34.25 10.59
N ILE A 230 -7.08 32.98 10.21
CA ILE A 230 -7.87 32.29 9.18
C ILE A 230 -8.22 30.85 9.61
N LYS A 231 -8.46 30.62 10.91
CA LYS A 231 -8.67 29.28 11.47
C LYS A 231 -9.82 28.52 10.82
N LEU A 232 -11.00 29.12 10.74
CA LEU A 232 -12.19 28.47 10.22
C LEU A 232 -12.04 28.10 8.74
N THR A 233 -11.55 29.02 7.92
CA THR A 233 -11.32 28.76 6.49
C THR A 233 -10.35 27.59 6.27
N ARG A 234 -9.30 27.45 7.09
CA ARG A 234 -8.32 26.37 7.00
C ARG A 234 -8.94 25.03 7.41
N ILE A 235 -9.76 25.01 8.46
CA ILE A 235 -10.51 23.81 8.87
C ILE A 235 -11.46 23.37 7.75
N VAL A 236 -12.22 24.29 7.15
CA VAL A 236 -13.10 24.00 6.02
C VAL A 236 -12.30 23.43 4.83
N LYS A 237 -11.10 23.96 4.54
CA LYS A 237 -10.24 23.42 3.47
C LYS A 237 -9.68 22.04 3.81
N LEU A 238 -9.42 21.76 5.08
CA LEU A 238 -9.04 20.43 5.53
C LEU A 238 -10.19 19.42 5.31
N ILE A 239 -11.43 19.81 5.63
CA ILE A 239 -12.62 19.00 5.38
C ILE A 239 -12.78 18.75 3.88
N TYR A 240 -12.67 19.79 3.04
CA TYR A 240 -12.73 19.62 1.57
C TYR A 240 -11.63 18.69 1.06
N ALA A 241 -10.44 18.75 1.66
CA ALA A 241 -9.36 17.84 1.31
C ALA A 241 -9.74 16.38 1.63
N GLY A 242 -10.30 16.12 2.80
CA GLY A 242 -10.80 14.79 3.18
C GLY A 242 -11.91 14.29 2.27
N MET A 243 -12.92 15.13 1.99
CA MET A 243 -14.04 14.78 1.10
C MET A 243 -13.55 14.42 -0.32
N LEU A 244 -12.67 15.24 -0.89
CA LEU A 244 -12.13 14.95 -2.22
C LEU A 244 -11.24 13.71 -2.22
N SER A 245 -10.49 13.46 -1.13
CA SER A 245 -9.73 12.22 -0.99
C SER A 245 -10.65 11.00 -1.01
N ALA A 246 -11.77 11.05 -0.28
CA ALA A 246 -12.76 9.98 -0.26
C ALA A 246 -13.40 9.77 -1.64
N LEU A 247 -13.73 10.84 -2.37
CA LEU A 247 -14.26 10.74 -3.74
C LEU A 247 -13.23 10.14 -4.71
N LEU A 248 -11.96 10.55 -4.65
CA LEU A 248 -10.90 10.03 -5.50
C LEU A 248 -10.60 8.55 -5.24
N SER A 249 -10.81 8.07 -4.02
CA SER A 249 -10.61 6.67 -3.62
C SER A 249 -11.92 5.87 -3.50
N ALA A 250 -13.06 6.42 -3.93
CA ALA A 250 -14.37 5.79 -3.79
C ALA A 250 -14.45 4.43 -4.48
N PHE A 251 -13.79 4.24 -5.62
CA PHE A 251 -13.76 2.97 -6.36
C PHE A 251 -13.15 1.81 -5.56
N PHE A 252 -12.39 2.10 -4.50
CA PHE A 252 -11.88 1.13 -3.55
C PHE A 252 -12.69 1.11 -2.24
N LEU A 253 -12.96 2.30 -1.67
CA LEU A 253 -13.61 2.41 -0.35
C LEU A 253 -15.05 1.89 -0.35
N ALA A 254 -15.82 2.15 -1.42
CA ALA A 254 -17.24 1.75 -1.43
C ALA A 254 -17.42 0.22 -1.59
N PRO A 255 -16.71 -0.48 -2.50
CA PRO A 255 -16.71 -1.95 -2.53
C PRO A 255 -16.18 -2.58 -1.25
N LEU A 256 -15.12 -2.02 -0.66
CA LEU A 256 -14.60 -2.47 0.63
C LEU A 256 -15.69 -2.39 1.71
N LEU A 257 -16.37 -1.25 1.84
CA LEU A 257 -17.44 -1.06 2.80
C LEU A 257 -18.61 -2.01 2.55
N GLN A 258 -19.02 -2.22 1.28
CA GLN A 258 -20.04 -3.19 0.90
C GLN A 258 -19.71 -4.58 1.43
N ASN A 259 -18.47 -5.04 1.22
CA ASN A 259 -18.05 -6.37 1.64
C ASN A 259 -17.87 -6.47 3.16
N LEU A 260 -17.36 -5.43 3.84
CA LEU A 260 -17.26 -5.39 5.30
C LEU A 260 -18.63 -5.42 5.99
N LEU A 261 -19.65 -4.76 5.41
CA LEU A 261 -21.02 -4.81 5.92
C LEU A 261 -21.69 -6.16 5.69
N PHE A 262 -21.35 -6.83 4.59
CA PHE A 262 -21.84 -8.17 4.27
C PHE A 262 -21.19 -9.23 5.18
N VAL A 263 -19.88 -9.20 5.32
CA VAL A 263 -19.12 -10.16 6.14
C VAL A 263 -18.93 -9.60 7.55
N LYS A 264 -19.86 -9.92 8.45
CA LYS A 264 -19.90 -9.36 9.81
C LYS A 264 -18.68 -9.69 10.68
N ASN A 265 -17.94 -10.77 10.39
CA ASN A 265 -16.78 -11.22 11.17
C ASN A 265 -15.70 -11.73 10.22
N ILE A 266 -14.83 -10.83 9.77
CA ILE A 266 -13.62 -11.19 9.01
C ILE A 266 -12.55 -11.66 9.99
N SER A 267 -11.87 -12.77 9.67
CA SER A 267 -10.75 -13.25 10.44
C SER A 267 -9.47 -12.51 10.06
N VAL A 268 -9.39 -11.23 10.41
CA VAL A 268 -8.10 -10.55 10.41
C VAL A 268 -7.39 -10.91 11.71
N ASN A 269 -6.13 -11.31 11.62
CA ASN A 269 -5.30 -11.56 12.81
C ASN A 269 -5.27 -10.30 13.67
N LYS A 270 -6.01 -10.31 14.77
CA LYS A 270 -6.02 -9.23 15.76
C LYS A 270 -4.80 -9.40 16.66
N LEU A 271 -3.72 -8.74 16.28
CA LEU A 271 -2.57 -8.62 17.19
C LEU A 271 -2.92 -7.63 18.31
N LEU A 272 -2.54 -7.95 19.55
CA LEU A 272 -2.54 -6.97 20.62
C LEU A 272 -1.41 -5.98 20.35
N LEU A 273 -1.69 -4.68 20.38
CA LEU A 273 -0.68 -3.64 20.13
C LEU A 273 0.48 -3.73 21.10
N SER A 274 0.18 -4.08 22.36
CA SER A 274 1.16 -4.32 23.41
C SER A 274 2.19 -5.40 23.06
N ASN A 275 1.86 -6.36 22.19
CA ASN A 275 2.79 -7.40 21.72
C ASN A 275 3.64 -6.95 20.52
N THR A 276 3.35 -5.78 19.95
CA THR A 276 4.05 -5.26 18.75
C THR A 276 4.99 -4.09 19.07
N VAL A 277 5.09 -3.72 20.36
CA VAL A 277 5.95 -2.60 20.80
C VAL A 277 7.43 -2.92 20.61
N LEU A 278 8.19 -1.88 20.32
CA LEU A 278 9.64 -1.98 20.17
C LEU A 278 10.31 -1.62 21.51
N PRO A 279 11.36 -2.35 21.95
CA PRO A 279 12.22 -1.88 23.01
C PRO A 279 12.81 -0.51 22.64
N THR A 280 12.84 0.43 23.59
CA THR A 280 13.16 1.83 23.32
C THR A 280 14.48 2.04 22.56
N LEU A 281 15.53 1.31 22.93
CA LEU A 281 16.82 1.40 22.24
C LEU A 281 16.81 0.72 20.87
N SER A 282 16.01 -0.32 20.67
CA SER A 282 15.97 -1.05 19.40
C SER A 282 15.41 -0.21 18.24
N VAL A 283 14.62 0.85 18.53
CA VAL A 283 14.15 1.81 17.52
C VAL A 283 15.33 2.45 16.77
N PHE A 284 16.50 2.56 17.40
CA PHE A 284 17.69 3.19 16.83
C PHE A 284 18.86 2.24 16.61
N LEU A 285 19.01 1.24 17.48
CA LEU A 285 20.22 0.41 17.50
C LEU A 285 20.07 -0.92 16.77
N THR A 286 18.88 -1.23 16.26
CA THR A 286 18.65 -2.47 15.55
C THR A 286 18.73 -2.21 14.05
N ASP A 287 19.85 -2.58 13.44
CA ASP A 287 20.04 -2.64 11.98
C ASP A 287 19.71 -4.04 11.42
N LYS A 288 19.02 -4.88 12.19
CA LYS A 288 18.44 -6.12 11.69
C LYS A 288 17.29 -5.78 10.78
N LEU A 289 17.35 -6.15 9.53
CA LEU A 289 16.38 -5.77 8.50
C LEU A 289 14.97 -6.28 8.74
N ALA A 290 14.82 -7.32 9.53
CA ALA A 290 13.54 -7.81 10.03
C ALA A 290 12.93 -6.95 11.16
N SER A 291 13.52 -5.81 11.48
CA SER A 291 13.04 -4.96 12.57
C SER A 291 12.47 -3.64 12.06
N TYR A 292 11.36 -3.24 12.67
CA TYR A 292 10.87 -1.88 12.55
C TYR A 292 11.80 -0.95 13.33
N SER A 293 12.59 -0.15 12.62
CA SER A 293 13.62 0.71 13.22
C SER A 293 13.87 1.94 12.35
N LEU A 294 14.26 3.05 12.97
CA LEU A 294 14.84 4.20 12.26
C LEU A 294 16.32 3.97 11.91
N GLY A 295 16.95 3.00 12.57
CA GLY A 295 18.36 2.68 12.40
C GLY A 295 19.31 3.74 12.98
N LEU A 296 20.60 3.48 12.86
CA LEU A 296 21.66 4.37 13.33
C LEU A 296 21.59 5.77 12.66
N SER A 297 21.21 5.82 11.39
CA SER A 297 20.99 7.09 10.68
C SER A 297 19.91 7.93 11.36
N GLY A 298 18.83 7.28 11.83
CA GLY A 298 17.77 7.94 12.60
C GLY A 298 18.25 8.51 13.92
N LEU A 299 19.13 7.80 14.65
CA LEU A 299 19.73 8.29 15.89
C LEU A 299 20.57 9.56 15.65
N ILE A 300 21.44 9.52 14.64
CA ILE A 300 22.26 10.68 14.26
C ILE A 300 21.37 11.86 13.90
N VAL A 301 20.32 11.64 13.15
CA VAL A 301 19.37 12.70 12.76
C VAL A 301 18.67 13.29 13.97
N VAL A 302 18.18 12.47 14.92
CA VAL A 302 17.56 12.95 16.16
C VAL A 302 18.54 13.79 16.98
N PHE A 303 19.82 13.37 17.06
CA PHE A 303 20.87 14.18 17.69
C PHE A 303 20.98 15.58 17.08
N PHE A 304 20.98 15.69 15.73
CA PHE A 304 21.01 16.99 15.06
C PHE A 304 19.72 17.80 15.30
N VAL A 305 18.56 17.16 15.38
CA VAL A 305 17.28 17.83 15.69
C VAL A 305 17.31 18.46 17.08
N ILE A 306 17.81 17.73 18.08
CA ILE A 306 17.97 18.22 19.46
C ILE A 306 18.91 19.42 19.49
N ASN A 307 20.10 19.32 18.88
CA ASN A 307 21.09 20.41 18.86
C ASN A 307 20.62 21.63 18.03
N GLY A 308 19.76 21.39 17.02
CA GLY A 308 19.17 22.44 16.19
C GLY A 308 17.99 23.17 16.81
N TRP A 309 17.44 22.69 17.93
CA TRP A 309 16.17 23.13 18.52
C TRP A 309 16.09 24.65 18.71
N ASN A 310 17.14 25.27 19.21
CA ASN A 310 17.16 26.73 19.47
C ASN A 310 17.09 27.56 18.18
N LYS A 311 17.57 27.04 17.06
CA LYS A 311 17.51 27.67 15.73
C LYS A 311 16.22 27.42 14.98
N PHE A 312 15.32 26.58 15.52
CA PHE A 312 14.08 26.22 14.84
C PHE A 312 13.01 27.30 14.99
N HIS A 313 12.31 27.57 13.89
CA HIS A 313 11.07 28.32 13.89
C HIS A 313 10.00 27.55 14.71
N PRO A 314 9.04 28.21 15.39
CA PRO A 314 8.01 27.54 16.20
C PRO A 314 7.32 26.37 15.51
N ALA A 315 6.97 26.49 14.23
CA ALA A 315 6.35 25.38 13.48
C ALA A 315 7.24 24.12 13.40
N LEU A 316 8.58 24.28 13.33
CA LEU A 316 9.51 23.14 13.33
C LEU A 316 9.65 22.54 14.73
N LYS A 317 9.57 23.37 15.79
CA LYS A 317 9.54 22.88 17.17
C LYS A 317 8.30 22.02 17.44
N TYR A 318 7.13 22.45 16.98
CA TYR A 318 5.92 21.61 17.07
C TYR A 318 6.05 20.31 16.29
N LEU A 319 6.63 20.35 15.10
CA LEU A 319 6.89 19.15 14.32
C LEU A 319 7.87 18.20 15.03
N SER A 320 8.86 18.74 15.76
CA SER A 320 9.75 17.93 16.62
C SER A 320 9.02 17.28 17.78
N VAL A 321 8.00 17.94 18.36
CA VAL A 321 7.13 17.33 19.36
C VAL A 321 6.31 16.18 18.76
N VAL A 322 5.79 16.35 17.55
CA VAL A 322 5.10 15.26 16.82
C VAL A 322 6.04 14.08 16.57
N LEU A 323 7.30 14.32 16.21
CA LEU A 323 8.32 13.28 16.10
C LEU A 323 8.49 12.52 17.42
N LEU A 324 8.67 13.23 18.53
CA LEU A 324 8.82 12.62 19.86
C LEU A 324 7.61 11.76 20.23
N ILE A 325 6.39 12.25 19.96
CA ILE A 325 5.17 11.48 20.21
C ILE A 325 5.15 10.18 19.38
N ASN A 326 5.49 10.25 18.08
CA ASN A 326 5.58 9.03 17.27
C ASN A 326 6.63 8.04 17.80
N LEU A 327 7.78 8.52 18.29
CA LEU A 327 8.81 7.68 18.89
C LEU A 327 8.34 7.03 20.20
N ILE A 328 7.57 7.75 21.01
CA ILE A 328 6.96 7.18 22.22
C ILE A 328 5.93 6.12 21.86
N LEU A 329 5.07 6.38 20.87
CA LEU A 329 4.01 5.46 20.44
C LEU A 329 4.53 4.14 19.84
N VAL A 330 5.74 4.09 19.29
CA VAL A 330 6.32 2.83 18.80
C VAL A 330 6.98 2.00 19.89
N THR A 331 7.18 2.55 21.09
CA THR A 331 7.93 1.92 22.16
C THR A 331 7.04 1.42 23.30
N ASN A 332 7.65 0.65 24.19
CA ASN A 332 7.05 0.19 25.44
C ASN A 332 6.89 1.29 26.51
N ILE A 333 7.28 2.54 26.22
CA ILE A 333 7.04 3.70 27.09
C ILE A 333 5.54 4.05 27.13
N PHE A 334 4.84 3.89 25.99
CA PHE A 334 3.41 4.15 25.92
C PHE A 334 2.63 2.95 26.49
N PRO A 335 1.62 3.16 27.36
CA PRO A 335 0.90 2.09 28.03
C PRO A 335 -0.13 1.40 27.14
N TRP A 336 0.31 0.76 26.05
CA TRP A 336 -0.52 0.09 25.05
C TRP A 336 -1.54 -0.90 25.61
N PRO A 337 -1.26 -1.68 26.68
CA PRO A 337 -2.24 -2.63 27.22
C PRO A 337 -3.60 -1.99 27.56
N ILE A 338 -3.60 -0.70 27.97
CA ILE A 338 -4.84 0.04 28.27
C ILE A 338 -5.63 0.32 26.98
N PHE A 339 -4.95 0.46 25.83
CA PHE A 339 -5.53 0.87 24.57
C PHE A 339 -5.77 -0.27 23.57
N ASP A 340 -5.27 -1.47 23.82
CA ASP A 340 -5.40 -2.64 22.93
C ASP A 340 -6.84 -2.87 22.45
N LYS A 341 -7.81 -2.73 23.37
CA LYS A 341 -9.23 -2.93 23.06
C LYS A 341 -9.80 -1.86 22.12
N TYR A 342 -9.32 -0.62 22.21
CA TYR A 342 -9.90 0.54 21.52
C TYR A 342 -9.19 0.87 20.21
N LEU A 343 -7.88 0.65 20.15
CA LEU A 343 -7.03 1.02 19.03
C LEU A 343 -6.60 -0.19 18.17
N GLY A 344 -7.26 -1.33 18.29
CA GLY A 344 -6.93 -2.56 17.56
C GLY A 344 -6.93 -2.39 16.01
N PHE A 345 -7.57 -1.34 15.48
CA PHE A 345 -7.50 -0.99 14.07
C PHE A 345 -6.10 -0.58 13.60
N VAL A 346 -5.23 -0.15 14.50
CA VAL A 346 -3.82 0.16 14.21
C VAL A 346 -3.03 -1.12 13.86
N GLN A 347 -3.45 -2.28 14.33
CA GLN A 347 -2.89 -3.63 14.15
C GLN A 347 -1.46 -3.80 14.71
N PHE A 348 -0.52 -2.88 14.46
CA PHE A 348 0.82 -2.87 15.05
C PHE A 348 1.39 -1.45 15.12
N VAL A 349 2.15 -1.19 16.17
CA VAL A 349 2.64 0.17 16.49
C VAL A 349 3.74 0.65 15.54
N GLY A 350 4.40 -0.25 14.82
CA GLY A 350 5.42 0.10 13.81
C GLY A 350 4.92 1.05 12.73
N ARG A 351 3.59 1.18 12.52
CA ARG A 351 2.99 2.13 11.58
C ARG A 351 3.29 3.60 11.89
N PHE A 352 3.51 3.94 13.14
CA PHE A 352 3.94 5.30 13.51
C PHE A 352 5.33 5.65 12.99
N LEU A 353 6.15 4.63 12.64
CA LEU A 353 7.48 4.88 12.04
C LEU A 353 7.40 5.53 10.65
N TYR A 354 6.33 5.38 9.89
CA TYR A 354 6.17 6.13 8.63
C TYR A 354 6.29 7.63 8.89
N THR A 355 5.50 8.13 9.84
CA THR A 355 5.50 9.55 10.20
C THR A 355 6.81 9.96 10.87
N ALA A 356 7.36 9.13 11.77
CA ALA A 356 8.64 9.38 12.42
C ALA A 356 9.78 9.48 11.39
N THR A 357 9.85 8.57 10.42
CA THR A 357 10.86 8.56 9.35
C THR A 357 10.78 9.82 8.50
N PHE A 358 9.58 10.21 8.10
CA PHE A 358 9.37 11.42 7.30
C PHE A 358 9.79 12.68 8.06
N ILE A 359 9.29 12.85 9.28
CA ILE A 359 9.56 14.05 10.10
C ILE A 359 11.04 14.10 10.46
N SER A 360 11.67 13.01 10.85
CA SER A 360 13.09 12.96 11.17
C SER A 360 13.95 13.35 9.98
N ALA A 361 13.68 12.82 8.79
CA ALA A 361 14.41 13.15 7.57
C ALA A 361 14.26 14.65 7.19
N PHE A 362 13.05 15.20 7.31
CA PHE A 362 12.77 16.60 7.03
C PHE A 362 13.45 17.55 8.02
N LEU A 363 13.25 17.33 9.32
CA LEU A 363 13.84 18.15 10.39
C LEU A 363 15.36 17.99 10.45
N GLY A 364 15.87 16.77 10.29
CA GLY A 364 17.30 16.49 10.30
C GLY A 364 18.05 17.21 9.19
N ALA A 365 17.48 17.22 7.98
CA ALA A 365 18.08 17.97 6.87
C ALA A 365 18.15 19.49 7.15
N ILE A 366 17.11 20.06 7.78
CA ILE A 366 17.08 21.47 8.17
C ILE A 366 18.08 21.72 9.32
N ALA A 367 18.12 20.86 10.33
CA ALA A 367 19.04 21.00 11.47
C ALA A 367 20.50 20.94 11.02
N ILE A 368 20.85 19.96 10.19
CA ILE A 368 22.20 19.83 9.62
C ILE A 368 22.57 21.09 8.80
N ALA A 369 21.65 21.59 7.98
CA ALA A 369 21.88 22.80 7.20
C ALA A 369 22.12 24.05 8.07
N ASN A 370 21.49 24.11 9.26
CA ASN A 370 21.61 25.24 10.19
C ASN A 370 22.84 25.13 11.10
N ILE A 371 23.33 23.92 11.36
CA ILE A 371 24.47 23.69 12.26
C ILE A 371 25.79 23.66 11.48
N VAL A 372 25.78 22.97 10.34
CA VAL A 372 26.99 22.76 9.53
C VAL A 372 27.10 23.87 8.48
N GLU A 373 27.97 24.83 8.73
CA GLU A 373 28.17 25.98 7.82
C GLU A 373 29.07 25.64 6.64
N ASN A 374 30.10 24.82 6.86
CA ASN A 374 31.09 24.47 5.85
C ASN A 374 30.48 23.60 4.75
N ARG A 375 30.59 24.08 3.51
CA ARG A 375 30.05 23.39 2.32
C ARG A 375 30.65 21.98 2.13
N LYS A 376 31.95 21.80 2.36
CA LYS A 376 32.60 20.48 2.25
C LYS A 376 32.03 19.48 3.27
N SER A 377 31.86 19.91 4.52
CA SER A 377 31.29 19.10 5.59
C SER A 377 29.82 18.70 5.29
N ARG A 378 29.05 19.60 4.65
CA ARG A 378 27.68 19.29 4.21
C ARG A 378 27.64 18.14 3.20
N TYR A 379 28.50 18.16 2.18
CA TYR A 379 28.57 17.08 1.19
C TYR A 379 29.12 15.79 1.79
N LEU A 380 30.10 15.88 2.70
CA LEU A 380 30.61 14.71 3.43
C LEU A 380 29.49 14.00 4.20
N LEU A 381 28.62 14.75 4.89
CA LEU A 381 27.47 14.18 5.59
C LEU A 381 26.47 13.52 4.63
N VAL A 382 26.17 14.13 3.48
CA VAL A 382 25.32 13.49 2.45
C VAL A 382 25.91 12.16 2.02
N THR A 383 27.22 12.16 1.70
CA THR A 383 27.94 10.93 1.31
C THR A 383 27.88 9.87 2.41
N LEU A 384 28.10 10.28 3.68
CA LEU A 384 28.04 9.37 4.83
C LEU A 384 26.64 8.71 4.95
N PHE A 385 25.56 9.51 4.91
CA PHE A 385 24.21 8.97 4.99
C PHE A 385 23.84 8.06 3.81
N CYS A 386 24.26 8.44 2.60
CA CYS A 386 24.09 7.60 1.42
C CYS A 386 24.84 6.27 1.58
N SER A 387 26.09 6.33 2.08
CA SER A 387 26.90 5.12 2.33
C SER A 387 26.28 4.22 3.39
N ILE A 388 25.79 4.75 4.50
CA ILE A 388 25.10 3.98 5.55
C ILE A 388 23.86 3.28 4.95
N GLY A 389 23.03 3.99 4.18
CA GLY A 389 21.84 3.42 3.55
C GLY A 389 22.19 2.30 2.55
N LEU A 390 23.19 2.49 1.71
CA LEU A 390 23.64 1.48 0.76
C LEU A 390 24.28 0.27 1.46
N LEU A 391 25.01 0.48 2.55
CA LEU A 391 25.54 -0.62 3.38
C LEU A 391 24.41 -1.42 4.03
N SER A 392 23.33 -0.79 4.45
CA SER A 392 22.14 -1.49 4.95
C SER A 392 21.55 -2.43 3.89
N VAL A 393 21.49 -2.01 2.62
CA VAL A 393 21.04 -2.85 1.50
C VAL A 393 21.97 -4.03 1.26
N THR A 394 23.29 -3.81 1.28
CA THR A 394 24.27 -4.88 1.06
C THR A 394 24.28 -5.88 2.22
N SER A 395 24.11 -5.41 3.46
CA SER A 395 24.03 -6.29 4.63
C SER A 395 22.79 -7.19 4.58
N LEU A 396 21.67 -6.69 4.05
CA LEU A 396 20.47 -7.49 3.79
C LEU A 396 20.78 -8.65 2.86
N ASN A 397 21.35 -8.35 1.72
CA ASN A 397 21.67 -9.37 0.71
C ASN A 397 22.65 -10.42 1.26
N PHE A 398 23.61 -10.01 2.09
CA PHE A 398 24.55 -10.91 2.75
C PHE A 398 23.86 -11.82 3.77
N SER A 399 22.91 -11.28 4.55
CA SER A 399 22.11 -12.07 5.51
C SER A 399 21.25 -13.12 4.82
N ILE A 400 20.65 -12.77 3.68
CA ILE A 400 19.85 -13.67 2.87
C ILE A 400 20.72 -14.83 2.32
N LYS A 401 21.91 -14.53 1.79
CA LYS A 401 22.84 -15.56 1.26
C LYS A 401 23.39 -16.49 2.35
N ARG A 402 23.54 -16.01 3.57
CA ARG A 402 24.14 -16.78 4.67
C ARG A 402 23.17 -17.77 5.33
N ASN A 403 21.89 -17.62 5.10
CA ASN A 403 20.86 -18.54 5.59
C ASN A 403 20.07 -19.17 4.44
N PRO A 404 20.73 -20.02 3.60
CA PRO A 404 20.07 -20.66 2.46
C PRO A 404 19.00 -21.68 2.86
N ASN A 405 19.03 -22.17 4.12
CA ASN A 405 18.04 -23.11 4.67
C ASN A 405 16.83 -22.39 5.30
N GLY A 406 16.88 -21.08 5.46
CA GLY A 406 15.68 -20.31 5.75
C GLY A 406 14.79 -20.33 4.51
N ASN A 407 13.53 -20.66 4.69
CA ASN A 407 12.41 -20.70 3.74
C ASN A 407 12.44 -19.70 2.55
N ALA A 408 13.57 -19.55 1.86
CA ALA A 408 13.73 -18.66 0.73
C ALA A 408 13.35 -19.40 -0.56
N VAL A 409 12.43 -18.84 -1.33
CA VAL A 409 12.07 -19.33 -2.65
C VAL A 409 12.92 -18.62 -3.69
N ASN A 410 13.62 -19.41 -4.50
CA ASN A 410 14.38 -18.90 -5.63
C ASN A 410 13.41 -18.61 -6.79
N ILE A 411 13.30 -17.36 -7.21
CA ILE A 411 12.45 -16.95 -8.34
C ILE A 411 13.35 -16.55 -9.50
N VAL A 412 13.64 -17.52 -10.35
CA VAL A 412 14.46 -17.32 -11.57
C VAL A 412 13.57 -17.23 -12.81
N SER A 413 12.41 -17.91 -12.77
CA SER A 413 11.48 -18.03 -13.90
C SER A 413 10.08 -17.64 -13.51
N TRP A 414 9.21 -17.50 -14.52
CA TRP A 414 7.78 -17.36 -14.30
C TRP A 414 7.17 -18.54 -13.55
N ASP A 415 7.61 -19.76 -13.87
CA ASP A 415 7.12 -20.98 -13.22
C ASP A 415 7.51 -21.02 -11.74
N ASP A 416 8.74 -20.61 -11.40
CA ASP A 416 9.16 -20.45 -10.01
C ASP A 416 8.32 -19.42 -9.27
N PHE A 417 8.04 -18.29 -9.93
CA PHE A 417 7.19 -17.24 -9.39
C PHE A 417 5.76 -17.73 -9.15
N GLN A 418 5.18 -18.45 -10.12
CA GLN A 418 3.86 -19.02 -10.03
C GLN A 418 3.79 -20.11 -8.95
N ASN A 419 4.76 -21.01 -8.90
CA ASN A 419 4.83 -22.08 -7.90
C ASN A 419 5.03 -21.53 -6.48
N ALA A 420 5.85 -20.49 -6.31
CA ALA A 420 6.04 -19.82 -5.03
C ALA A 420 4.75 -19.15 -4.54
N THR A 421 3.89 -18.70 -5.45
CA THR A 421 2.63 -18.03 -5.13
C THR A 421 1.47 -19.00 -4.95
N LEU A 422 1.49 -20.17 -5.61
CA LEU A 422 0.41 -21.15 -5.57
C LEU A 422 0.31 -21.93 -4.25
N ASN A 423 1.36 -22.02 -3.46
CA ASN A 423 1.44 -22.96 -2.34
C ASN A 423 1.44 -22.36 -0.93
N ASN A 424 1.22 -21.06 -0.76
CA ASN A 424 1.28 -20.44 0.57
C ASN A 424 0.40 -19.18 0.67
N TYR A 425 -0.83 -19.38 1.11
CA TYR A 425 -1.85 -18.33 1.11
C TYR A 425 -2.13 -17.81 2.51
N VAL A 426 -2.23 -16.48 2.61
CA VAL A 426 -2.81 -15.80 3.77
C VAL A 426 -4.23 -15.39 3.41
N TYR A 427 -5.21 -15.92 4.14
CA TYR A 427 -6.63 -15.67 3.90
C TYR A 427 -7.20 -14.70 4.96
N ASP A 428 -6.70 -13.48 4.99
CA ASP A 428 -7.08 -12.49 6.01
C ASP A 428 -8.53 -11.99 5.89
N TYR A 429 -9.16 -12.20 4.72
CA TYR A 429 -10.48 -11.62 4.44
C TYR A 429 -11.58 -12.67 4.31
N LEU A 430 -11.33 -13.90 4.75
CA LEU A 430 -12.39 -14.90 4.86
C LEU A 430 -13.28 -14.62 6.08
N PRO A 431 -14.58 -14.92 5.98
CA PRO A 431 -15.43 -14.99 7.17
C PRO A 431 -14.84 -15.95 8.19
N HIS A 432 -14.93 -15.64 9.48
CA HIS A 432 -14.32 -16.45 10.54
C HIS A 432 -14.70 -17.95 10.46
N ASN A 433 -15.94 -18.24 10.14
CA ASN A 433 -16.39 -19.62 9.98
C ASN A 433 -15.85 -20.29 8.70
N ALA A 434 -15.63 -19.51 7.63
CA ALA A 434 -15.03 -20.02 6.39
C ALA A 434 -13.53 -20.31 6.58
N PHE A 435 -12.84 -19.53 7.39
CA PHE A 435 -11.43 -19.76 7.71
C PHE A 435 -11.18 -21.15 8.31
N LYS A 436 -12.13 -21.66 9.10
CA LYS A 436 -12.06 -23.01 9.71
C LYS A 436 -12.09 -24.15 8.70
N ILE A 437 -12.56 -23.89 7.49
CA ILE A 437 -12.71 -24.88 6.41
C ILE A 437 -11.85 -24.57 5.19
N LYS A 438 -10.85 -23.68 5.33
CA LYS A 438 -10.01 -23.20 4.22
C LYS A 438 -9.35 -24.34 3.43
N ASP A 439 -8.80 -25.35 4.11
CA ASP A 439 -8.13 -26.49 3.48
C ASP A 439 -9.10 -27.30 2.59
N LYS A 440 -10.38 -27.36 2.98
CA LYS A 440 -11.43 -28.02 2.16
C LYS A 440 -11.84 -27.16 0.96
N LEU A 441 -11.78 -25.82 1.07
CA LEU A 441 -12.03 -24.91 -0.06
C LEU A 441 -10.98 -25.13 -1.15
N GLU A 442 -9.71 -25.26 -0.78
CA GLU A 442 -8.58 -25.49 -1.69
C GLU A 442 -8.67 -26.85 -2.41
N GLN A 443 -9.26 -27.85 -1.77
CA GLN A 443 -9.45 -29.18 -2.37
C GLN A 443 -10.52 -29.20 -3.47
N HIS A 444 -11.34 -28.16 -3.60
CA HIS A 444 -12.44 -28.06 -4.56
C HIS A 444 -13.44 -29.24 -4.54
N SER A 445 -13.53 -29.96 -3.43
CA SER A 445 -14.38 -31.14 -3.32
C SER A 445 -15.86 -30.80 -3.16
N ILE A 446 -16.73 -31.44 -3.92
CA ILE A 446 -18.18 -31.29 -3.83
C ILE A 446 -18.80 -32.64 -3.37
N PRO A 447 -19.69 -32.63 -2.36
CA PRO A 447 -20.03 -31.48 -1.48
C PRO A 447 -18.86 -31.12 -0.53
N LEU A 448 -18.69 -29.85 -0.29
CA LEU A 448 -17.62 -29.34 0.60
C LEU A 448 -17.72 -29.92 2.02
N MET A 449 -18.94 -30.14 2.50
CA MET A 449 -19.24 -30.69 3.83
C MET A 449 -20.22 -31.84 3.68
N ASN A 450 -20.09 -32.84 4.58
CA ASN A 450 -20.92 -34.07 4.57
C ASN A 450 -20.85 -34.80 3.22
N PRO A 451 -19.71 -35.44 2.91
CA PRO A 451 -19.54 -36.18 1.66
C PRO A 451 -20.70 -37.16 1.47
N LYS A 452 -21.40 -37.08 0.32
CA LYS A 452 -22.48 -38.00 -0.07
C LYS A 452 -21.91 -38.95 -1.11
N LYS A 453 -21.89 -40.25 -0.84
CA LYS A 453 -21.38 -41.28 -1.76
C LYS A 453 -22.03 -41.27 -3.15
N GLU A 454 -23.24 -40.73 -3.20
CA GLU A 454 -24.07 -40.66 -4.42
C GLU A 454 -23.71 -39.42 -5.30
N ILE A 455 -22.86 -38.52 -4.84
CA ILE A 455 -22.38 -37.37 -5.61
C ILE A 455 -20.91 -37.59 -5.96
N GLN A 456 -20.64 -37.69 -7.26
CA GLN A 456 -19.30 -37.85 -7.81
C GLN A 456 -18.92 -36.58 -8.61
N GLN A 457 -17.89 -35.87 -8.14
CA GLN A 457 -17.29 -34.78 -8.90
C GLN A 457 -16.43 -35.37 -10.02
N THR A 458 -16.78 -35.09 -11.28
CA THR A 458 -16.07 -35.62 -12.44
C THR A 458 -15.00 -34.66 -12.97
N ARG A 459 -15.20 -33.34 -12.80
CA ARG A 459 -14.25 -32.31 -13.27
C ARG A 459 -14.51 -30.99 -12.59
N TRP A 460 -13.42 -30.22 -12.36
CA TRP A 460 -13.50 -28.76 -12.11
C TRP A 460 -12.43 -28.03 -12.92
N THR A 461 -12.72 -26.79 -13.31
CA THR A 461 -11.80 -25.93 -14.05
C THR A 461 -12.05 -24.47 -13.64
N THR A 462 -11.04 -23.63 -13.78
CA THR A 462 -11.15 -22.18 -13.55
C THR A 462 -11.08 -21.42 -14.86
N GLY A 463 -12.02 -20.50 -15.05
CA GLY A 463 -11.95 -19.45 -16.05
C GLY A 463 -11.39 -18.15 -15.43
N TYR A 464 -11.51 -17.05 -16.14
CA TYR A 464 -11.25 -15.71 -15.66
C TYR A 464 -12.54 -15.18 -15.01
N ASP A 465 -12.49 -14.82 -13.72
CA ASP A 465 -13.66 -14.49 -12.88
C ASP A 465 -14.73 -15.60 -12.79
N SER A 466 -14.38 -16.86 -13.06
CA SER A 466 -15.34 -17.98 -13.05
C SER A 466 -14.69 -19.30 -12.63
N ILE A 467 -15.52 -20.15 -12.04
CA ILE A 467 -15.14 -21.52 -11.67
C ILE A 467 -16.26 -22.45 -12.14
N HIS A 468 -15.88 -23.54 -12.77
CA HIS A 468 -16.79 -24.48 -13.41
C HIS A 468 -16.64 -25.86 -12.80
N TYR A 469 -17.76 -26.46 -12.39
CA TYR A 469 -17.81 -27.80 -11.84
C TYR A 469 -18.72 -28.70 -12.71
N ARG A 470 -18.33 -29.94 -12.84
CA ARG A 470 -19.16 -30.99 -13.41
C ARG A 470 -19.28 -32.10 -12.40
N ILE A 471 -20.50 -32.43 -12.02
CA ILE A 471 -20.81 -33.44 -11.02
C ILE A 471 -21.85 -34.42 -11.60
N ASN A 472 -21.80 -35.65 -11.13
CA ASN A 472 -22.83 -36.65 -11.42
C ASN A 472 -23.49 -37.08 -10.10
N SER A 473 -24.79 -37.15 -10.07
CA SER A 473 -25.57 -37.53 -8.89
C SER A 473 -26.59 -38.61 -9.20
N VAL A 474 -26.69 -39.58 -8.33
CA VAL A 474 -27.71 -40.67 -8.48
C VAL A 474 -29.11 -40.21 -8.14
N GLN A 475 -29.27 -39.13 -7.41
CA GLN A 475 -30.57 -38.54 -7.04
C GLN A 475 -30.52 -37.01 -7.00
N LYS A 476 -31.69 -36.39 -6.87
CA LYS A 476 -31.84 -34.95 -6.68
C LYS A 476 -31.45 -34.53 -5.27
N TYR A 477 -30.75 -33.40 -5.16
CA TYR A 477 -30.43 -32.73 -3.90
C TYR A 477 -30.77 -31.26 -3.98
N THR A 478 -31.24 -30.68 -2.88
CA THR A 478 -31.64 -29.26 -2.80
C THR A 478 -30.59 -28.37 -2.13
N ASP A 479 -29.52 -28.95 -1.57
CA ASP A 479 -28.60 -28.26 -0.62
C ASP A 479 -27.13 -28.73 -0.76
N VAL A 480 -26.66 -28.82 -1.98
CA VAL A 480 -25.23 -29.14 -2.22
C VAL A 480 -24.36 -27.95 -1.95
N VAL A 481 -23.39 -28.10 -1.05
CA VAL A 481 -22.46 -27.04 -0.66
C VAL A 481 -21.26 -27.04 -1.58
N LEU A 482 -21.00 -25.89 -2.23
CA LEU A 482 -19.85 -25.69 -3.13
C LEU A 482 -18.62 -25.23 -2.36
N PRO A 483 -17.39 -25.50 -2.85
CA PRO A 483 -16.15 -24.99 -2.28
C PRO A 483 -15.87 -23.53 -2.68
N ASN A 484 -16.89 -22.68 -2.58
CA ASN A 484 -16.82 -21.25 -2.90
C ASN A 484 -17.50 -20.44 -1.81
N ILE A 485 -16.86 -19.38 -1.36
CA ILE A 485 -17.44 -18.46 -0.38
C ILE A 485 -18.20 -17.38 -1.10
N PHE A 486 -19.44 -17.13 -0.67
CA PHE A 486 -20.28 -16.09 -1.25
C PHE A 486 -19.85 -14.71 -0.75
N TYR A 487 -19.67 -13.81 -1.71
CA TYR A 487 -19.56 -12.35 -1.52
C TYR A 487 -20.47 -11.65 -2.54
N PRO A 488 -20.91 -10.42 -2.28
CA PRO A 488 -21.68 -9.64 -3.25
C PRO A 488 -20.98 -9.58 -4.62
N GLY A 489 -21.71 -9.99 -5.66
CA GLY A 489 -21.19 -10.10 -7.03
C GLY A 489 -21.05 -11.53 -7.53
N PHE A 490 -21.03 -12.55 -6.65
CA PHE A 490 -21.11 -13.93 -7.11
C PHE A 490 -22.49 -14.26 -7.65
N THR A 491 -22.52 -14.90 -8.81
CA THR A 491 -23.72 -15.43 -9.45
C THR A 491 -23.45 -16.88 -9.82
N VAL A 492 -24.41 -17.74 -9.54
CA VAL A 492 -24.29 -19.18 -9.78
C VAL A 492 -25.32 -19.61 -10.82
N TYR A 493 -24.87 -20.45 -11.75
CA TYR A 493 -25.72 -21.09 -12.74
C TYR A 493 -25.63 -22.60 -12.60
N VAL A 494 -26.76 -23.28 -12.65
CA VAL A 494 -26.84 -24.77 -12.70
C VAL A 494 -27.52 -25.16 -14.00
N ASN A 495 -26.82 -25.90 -14.84
CA ASN A 495 -27.27 -26.29 -16.19
C ASN A 495 -27.71 -25.09 -17.07
N GLY A 496 -27.09 -23.93 -16.88
CA GLY A 496 -27.39 -22.67 -17.59
C GLY A 496 -28.47 -21.83 -16.95
N GLU A 497 -29.20 -22.30 -15.97
CA GLU A 497 -30.19 -21.51 -15.23
C GLU A 497 -29.57 -20.78 -14.05
N LYS A 498 -29.89 -19.47 -13.90
CA LYS A 498 -29.42 -18.67 -12.79
C LYS A 498 -30.10 -19.08 -11.48
N MET A 499 -29.29 -19.44 -10.48
CA MET A 499 -29.79 -19.79 -9.16
C MET A 499 -29.96 -18.57 -8.25
N PRO A 500 -30.93 -18.61 -7.32
CA PRO A 500 -31.04 -17.62 -6.27
C PRO A 500 -29.82 -17.68 -5.35
N GLU A 501 -29.45 -16.51 -4.77
CA GLU A 501 -28.35 -16.40 -3.83
C GLU A 501 -28.67 -17.19 -2.55
N LYS A 502 -27.94 -18.29 -2.32
CA LYS A 502 -28.08 -19.14 -1.14
C LYS A 502 -26.71 -19.53 -0.62
N TYR A 503 -26.48 -19.34 0.67
CA TYR A 503 -25.24 -19.72 1.34
C TYR A 503 -25.53 -20.22 2.76
N ASN A 504 -24.61 -21.03 3.28
CA ASN A 504 -24.74 -21.63 4.62
C ASN A 504 -24.09 -20.73 5.70
N LYS A 505 -24.04 -21.23 6.94
CA LYS A 505 -23.43 -20.54 8.09
C LYS A 505 -21.92 -20.22 7.94
N ASN A 506 -21.25 -20.89 7.01
CA ASN A 506 -19.84 -20.65 6.69
C ASN A 506 -19.69 -19.69 5.48
N ASN A 507 -20.76 -19.07 5.03
CA ASN A 507 -20.84 -18.30 3.79
C ASN A 507 -20.52 -19.13 2.53
N ALA A 508 -20.46 -20.45 2.60
CA ALA A 508 -20.26 -21.31 1.44
C ALA A 508 -21.54 -21.38 0.60
N ILE A 509 -21.39 -21.27 -0.73
CA ILE A 509 -22.49 -21.29 -1.69
C ILE A 509 -23.23 -22.63 -1.64
N VAL A 510 -24.56 -22.57 -1.70
CA VAL A 510 -25.45 -23.76 -1.70
C VAL A 510 -26.28 -23.74 -2.96
N VAL A 511 -26.34 -24.87 -3.66
CA VAL A 511 -27.10 -25.02 -4.90
C VAL A 511 -27.93 -26.30 -4.91
N PRO A 512 -29.08 -26.31 -5.60
CA PRO A 512 -29.79 -27.56 -5.94
C PRO A 512 -29.10 -28.24 -7.12
N ILE A 513 -29.18 -29.56 -7.16
CA ILE A 513 -28.75 -30.38 -8.31
C ILE A 513 -29.80 -31.43 -8.62
N GLU A 514 -29.92 -31.77 -9.89
CA GLU A 514 -30.82 -32.84 -10.35
C GLU A 514 -30.09 -34.19 -10.40
N LYS A 515 -30.83 -35.27 -10.56
CA LYS A 515 -30.30 -36.60 -10.88
C LYS A 515 -29.56 -36.56 -12.23
N GLY A 516 -28.41 -37.22 -12.30
CA GLY A 516 -27.56 -37.25 -13.48
C GLY A 516 -26.48 -36.16 -13.45
N ILE A 517 -26.06 -35.69 -14.61
CA ILE A 517 -24.96 -34.73 -14.76
C ILE A 517 -25.46 -33.29 -14.58
N SER A 518 -24.89 -32.59 -13.62
CA SER A 518 -25.09 -31.15 -13.43
C SER A 518 -23.80 -30.37 -13.76
N LYS A 519 -23.96 -29.31 -14.56
CA LYS A 519 -22.91 -28.31 -14.84
C LYS A 519 -23.17 -27.09 -13.95
N ILE A 520 -22.19 -26.72 -13.13
CA ILE A 520 -22.29 -25.58 -12.20
C ILE A 520 -21.24 -24.54 -12.59
N ASP A 521 -21.69 -23.33 -12.87
CA ASP A 521 -20.84 -22.19 -13.18
C ASP A 521 -20.99 -21.15 -12.08
N VAL A 522 -19.90 -20.92 -11.33
CA VAL A 522 -19.79 -19.84 -10.33
C VAL A 522 -19.06 -18.69 -10.99
N LYS A 523 -19.73 -17.54 -11.18
CA LYS A 523 -19.17 -16.37 -11.86
C LYS A 523 -19.19 -15.16 -10.95
N TYR A 524 -18.16 -14.31 -11.06
CA TYR A 524 -18.14 -13.01 -10.41
C TYR A 524 -18.53 -11.91 -11.41
N VAL A 525 -19.51 -11.11 -11.04
CA VAL A 525 -19.98 -9.95 -11.81
C VAL A 525 -19.85 -8.70 -10.94
N LYS A 526 -19.24 -7.64 -11.49
CA LYS A 526 -19.07 -6.39 -10.76
C LYS A 526 -20.41 -5.85 -10.26
N THR A 527 -20.48 -5.54 -8.97
CA THR A 527 -21.69 -5.00 -8.35
C THR A 527 -22.00 -3.58 -8.83
N PRO A 528 -23.25 -3.12 -8.75
CA PRO A 528 -23.58 -1.70 -9.02
C PRO A 528 -22.74 -0.73 -8.19
N VAL A 529 -22.41 -1.09 -6.93
CA VAL A 529 -21.55 -0.29 -6.06
C VAL A 529 -20.15 -0.11 -6.65
N GLN A 530 -19.56 -1.18 -7.18
CA GLN A 530 -18.24 -1.11 -7.85
C GLN A 530 -18.28 -0.21 -9.09
N ILE A 531 -19.33 -0.35 -9.91
CA ILE A 531 -19.46 0.41 -11.16
C ILE A 531 -19.69 1.91 -10.85
N ILE A 532 -20.62 2.23 -9.96
CA ILE A 532 -20.96 3.61 -9.60
C ILE A 532 -19.76 4.30 -8.93
N SER A 533 -19.13 3.64 -7.97
CA SER A 533 -17.99 4.22 -7.25
C SER A 533 -16.76 4.43 -8.14
N PHE A 534 -16.55 3.57 -9.13
CA PHE A 534 -15.52 3.77 -10.16
C PHE A 534 -15.75 5.08 -10.92
N TRP A 535 -16.97 5.30 -11.41
CA TRP A 535 -17.30 6.52 -12.13
C TRP A 535 -17.25 7.77 -11.26
N ILE A 536 -17.63 7.67 -9.98
CA ILE A 536 -17.45 8.77 -9.01
C ILE A 536 -15.98 9.19 -8.93
N SER A 537 -15.06 8.23 -8.80
CA SER A 537 -13.63 8.52 -8.71
C SER A 537 -13.08 9.10 -10.03
N VAL A 538 -13.49 8.58 -11.17
CA VAL A 538 -13.11 9.11 -12.49
C VAL A 538 -13.59 10.55 -12.66
N ILE A 539 -14.85 10.82 -12.36
CA ILE A 539 -15.44 12.18 -12.45
C ILE A 539 -14.73 13.14 -11.50
N ALA A 540 -14.46 12.72 -10.25
CA ALA A 540 -13.72 13.53 -9.28
C ALA A 540 -12.32 13.90 -9.79
N LEU A 541 -11.59 12.93 -10.37
CA LEU A 541 -10.26 13.15 -10.94
C LEU A 541 -10.32 14.09 -12.16
N LEU A 542 -11.21 13.85 -13.09
CA LEU A 542 -11.39 14.68 -14.29
C LEU A 542 -11.79 16.11 -13.92
N THR A 543 -12.73 16.28 -12.98
CA THR A 543 -13.14 17.58 -12.46
C THR A 543 -11.95 18.33 -11.86
N LEU A 544 -11.12 17.66 -11.05
CA LEU A 544 -9.93 18.26 -10.49
C LEU A 544 -8.93 18.70 -11.58
N ILE A 545 -8.71 17.88 -12.59
CA ILE A 545 -7.82 18.19 -13.74
C ILE A 545 -8.35 19.42 -14.49
N VAL A 546 -9.64 19.46 -14.82
CA VAL A 546 -10.26 20.57 -15.52
C VAL A 546 -10.16 21.86 -14.70
N LEU A 547 -10.55 21.84 -13.42
CA LEU A 547 -10.51 23.02 -12.54
C LEU A 547 -9.10 23.57 -12.32
N LYS A 548 -8.06 22.73 -12.42
CA LYS A 548 -6.66 23.16 -12.24
C LYS A 548 -5.96 23.50 -13.55
N ASN A 549 -6.56 23.20 -14.69
CA ASN A 549 -6.02 23.56 -16.00
C ASN A 549 -6.69 24.82 -16.56
N LYS A 550 -6.05 25.98 -16.39
CA LYS A 550 -6.54 27.29 -16.87
C LYS A 550 -6.88 27.33 -18.38
N LYS A 551 -6.31 26.45 -19.19
CA LYS A 551 -6.66 26.36 -20.62
C LYS A 551 -7.97 25.61 -20.83
N LEU A 552 -8.21 24.52 -20.09
CA LEU A 552 -9.44 23.74 -20.16
C LEU A 552 -10.63 24.50 -19.57
N THR A 553 -10.44 25.26 -18.48
CA THR A 553 -11.51 26.08 -17.91
C THR A 553 -11.99 27.20 -18.85
N LYS A 554 -11.11 27.69 -19.75
CA LYS A 554 -11.50 28.67 -20.77
C LYS A 554 -12.31 28.08 -21.94
N LEU A 555 -12.20 26.77 -22.16
CA LEU A 555 -12.91 26.06 -23.23
C LEU A 555 -14.32 25.59 -22.80
N LEU A 556 -14.58 25.50 -21.50
CA LEU A 556 -15.84 25.02 -20.95
C LEU A 556 -16.68 26.21 -20.46
N PRO A 557 -17.76 26.61 -21.18
CA PRO A 557 -18.57 27.78 -20.82
C PRO A 557 -19.27 27.67 -19.46
N LEU A 558 -19.52 26.45 -18.99
CA LEU A 558 -20.17 26.16 -17.70
C LEU A 558 -19.35 26.60 -16.47
N PHE A 559 -18.05 26.84 -16.59
CA PHE A 559 -17.16 27.22 -15.48
C PHE A 559 -16.74 28.69 -15.51
N LYS A 560 -17.39 29.54 -16.33
CA LYS A 560 -17.05 30.97 -16.45
C LYS A 560 -17.65 31.88 -15.36
N LYS A 561 -18.52 31.36 -14.51
CA LYS A 561 -19.12 32.13 -13.40
C LYS A 561 -18.78 31.40 -12.07
N HIS A 562 -17.72 31.82 -11.40
CA HIS A 562 -17.60 31.96 -9.94
C HIS A 562 -16.18 32.38 -9.57
#